data_e603142f951bda8cedb605c82340cd6f
#
_entry.id   e603142f951bda8cedb605c82340cd6f
#
_cell.length_a   1.000
_cell.length_b   1.000
_cell.length_c   1.000
_cell.angle_alpha   90.00
_cell.angle_beta   90.00
_cell.angle_gamma   90.00
#
_symmetry.space_group_name_H-M   'P 1'
#
loop_
_entity.id
_entity.type
_entity.pdbx_description
1 polymer ?
#
loop_
_entity_poly.entity_id
_entity_poly.type
_entity_poly.pdbx_seq_one_letter_code
_entity_poly.pdbx_strand_id
1 'polypeptide(L)'
;MKIVIVDDDCLVTEALKTILEVNEDVQVLATGSDGRDAVCLYAEYKPDVLLMDIRMKNMNGLEASAEILKADAKANILLLTTFLDDEYIVKALRLGAKGYLLKQDYESILPALRAV
;
A
#
# COMPACT_ATOMS: atom_id res chain seq x y z
N MET A 1 -3.82 -12.81 7.27
CA MET A 1 -3.00 -11.84 6.53
C MET A 1 -3.04 -10.49 7.23
N LYS A 2 -1.90 -9.96 7.55
CA LYS A 2 -1.77 -8.69 8.27
C LYS A 2 -1.35 -7.60 7.28
N ILE A 3 -2.09 -6.51 7.22
CA ILE A 3 -1.84 -5.42 6.27
C ILE A 3 -1.79 -4.06 6.97
N VAL A 4 -1.09 -3.14 6.32
CA VAL A 4 -1.09 -1.71 6.66
C VAL A 4 -1.58 -0.97 5.43
N ILE A 5 -2.44 0.02 5.62
CA ILE A 5 -3.01 0.84 4.55
C ILE A 5 -2.58 2.28 4.75
N VAL A 6 -2.02 2.90 3.72
CA VAL A 6 -1.58 4.30 3.77
C VAL A 6 -2.16 5.07 2.58
N ASP A 7 -2.89 6.13 2.87
CA ASP A 7 -3.49 7.02 1.88
C ASP A 7 -3.74 8.37 2.54
N ASP A 8 -3.55 9.46 1.82
CA ASP A 8 -3.78 10.81 2.37
C ASP A 8 -5.27 11.14 2.52
N ASP A 9 -6.16 10.33 1.97
CA ASP A 9 -7.60 10.44 2.17
C ASP A 9 -8.06 9.41 3.20
N CYS A 10 -8.43 9.88 4.39
CA CYS A 10 -8.86 9.00 5.48
C CYS A 10 -10.17 8.26 5.16
N LEU A 11 -10.99 8.78 4.26
CA LEU A 11 -12.20 8.06 3.82
C LEU A 11 -11.83 6.81 3.04
N VAL A 12 -10.75 6.86 2.26
CA VAL A 12 -10.25 5.70 1.52
C VAL A 12 -9.70 4.65 2.49
N THR A 13 -8.88 5.04 3.46
CA THR A 13 -8.31 4.08 4.43
C THR A 13 -9.41 3.41 5.25
N GLU A 14 -10.40 4.18 5.70
CA GLU A 14 -11.51 3.62 6.48
C GLU A 14 -12.40 2.70 5.64
N ALA A 15 -12.70 3.08 4.40
CA ALA A 15 -13.49 2.26 3.50
C ALA A 15 -12.78 0.93 3.18
N LEU A 16 -11.49 0.99 2.86
CA LEU A 16 -10.70 -0.20 2.56
C LEU A 16 -10.59 -1.12 3.77
N LYS A 17 -10.35 -0.55 4.95
CA LYS A 17 -10.31 -1.32 6.19
C LYS A 17 -11.62 -2.08 6.39
N THR A 18 -12.74 -1.39 6.28
CA THR A 18 -14.07 -2.00 6.46
C THR A 18 -14.31 -3.11 5.44
N ILE A 19 -14.03 -2.83 4.16
CA ILE A 19 -14.27 -3.79 3.09
C ILE A 19 -13.39 -5.03 3.23
N LEU A 20 -12.11 -4.83 3.51
CA LEU A 20 -11.16 -5.93 3.60
C LEU A 20 -11.35 -6.78 4.86
N GLU A 21 -11.69 -6.15 5.99
CA GLU A 21 -11.89 -6.88 7.26
C GLU A 21 -13.22 -7.66 7.33
N VAL A 22 -14.08 -7.55 6.32
CA VAL A 22 -15.20 -8.49 6.15
C VAL A 22 -14.66 -9.92 6.01
N ASN A 23 -13.46 -10.07 5.48
CA ASN A 23 -12.78 -11.36 5.39
C ASN A 23 -12.02 -11.63 6.68
N GLU A 24 -12.38 -12.71 7.37
CA GLU A 24 -11.81 -13.05 8.68
C GLU A 24 -10.30 -13.26 8.67
N ASP A 25 -9.74 -13.64 7.53
CA ASP A 25 -8.31 -13.87 7.36
C ASP A 25 -7.51 -12.60 7.11
N VAL A 26 -8.17 -11.43 7.02
CA VAL A 26 -7.52 -10.15 6.80
C VAL A 26 -7.62 -9.27 8.05
N GLN A 27 -6.48 -8.79 8.53
CA GLN A 27 -6.40 -7.88 9.66
C GLN A 27 -5.62 -6.63 9.27
N VAL A 28 -6.26 -5.46 9.40
CA VAL A 28 -5.60 -4.17 9.20
C VAL A 28 -4.95 -3.75 10.51
N LEU A 29 -3.62 -3.77 10.55
CA LEU A 29 -2.85 -3.47 11.78
C LEU A 29 -2.85 -1.99 12.09
N ALA A 30 -2.75 -1.16 11.06
CA ALA A 30 -2.68 0.29 11.21
C ALA A 30 -3.00 0.97 9.88
N THR A 31 -3.32 2.25 9.95
CA THR A 31 -3.49 3.10 8.77
C THR A 31 -2.64 4.35 8.93
N GLY A 32 -2.15 4.90 7.83
CA GLY A 32 -1.36 6.12 7.80
C GLY A 32 -1.83 7.07 6.72
N SER A 33 -1.28 8.28 6.71
CA SER A 33 -1.73 9.35 5.81
C SER A 33 -0.66 9.88 4.86
N ASP A 34 0.59 9.50 5.01
CA ASP A 34 1.66 9.89 4.09
C ASP A 34 2.78 8.85 4.03
N GLY A 35 3.78 9.12 3.18
CA GLY A 35 4.89 8.19 3.00
C GLY A 35 5.77 8.00 4.23
N ARG A 36 5.86 9.02 5.08
CA ARG A 36 6.61 8.90 6.33
C ARG A 36 5.90 7.96 7.30
N ASP A 37 4.58 8.07 7.39
CA ASP A 37 3.78 7.11 8.15
C ASP A 37 4.01 5.69 7.64
N ALA A 38 4.04 5.52 6.33
CA ALA A 38 4.26 4.20 5.72
C ALA A 38 5.59 3.59 6.15
N VAL A 39 6.67 4.36 6.10
CA VAL A 39 7.99 3.90 6.51
C VAL A 39 7.99 3.51 7.99
N CYS A 40 7.45 4.36 8.85
CA CYS A 40 7.38 4.11 10.30
C CYS A 40 6.51 2.89 10.62
N LEU A 41 5.33 2.81 10.03
CA LEU A 41 4.39 1.72 10.29
C LEU A 41 4.92 0.38 9.76
N TYR A 42 5.58 0.39 8.62
CA TYR A 42 6.20 -0.83 8.11
C TYR A 42 7.28 -1.35 9.06
N ALA A 43 8.14 -0.47 9.53
CA ALA A 43 9.21 -0.83 10.46
C ALA A 43 8.65 -1.38 11.78
N GLU A 44 7.56 -0.77 12.28
CA GLU A 44 6.93 -1.17 13.55
C GLU A 44 6.17 -2.48 13.45
N TYR A 45 5.31 -2.62 12.44
CA TYR A 45 4.37 -3.74 12.34
C TYR A 45 4.84 -4.87 11.44
N LYS A 46 5.73 -4.61 10.51
CA LYS A 46 6.21 -5.59 9.50
C LYS A 46 5.05 -6.39 8.91
N PRO A 47 4.10 -5.71 8.24
CA PRO A 47 2.91 -6.38 7.73
C PRO A 47 3.25 -7.36 6.61
N ASP A 48 2.33 -8.28 6.33
CA ASP A 48 2.48 -9.17 5.19
C ASP A 48 2.40 -8.41 3.88
N VAL A 49 1.57 -7.36 3.82
CA VAL A 49 1.44 -6.47 2.65
C VAL A 49 1.24 -5.04 3.11
N LEU A 50 1.90 -4.11 2.45
CA LEU A 50 1.66 -2.68 2.57
C LEU A 50 0.86 -2.22 1.35
N LEU A 51 -0.33 -1.69 1.58
CA LEU A 51 -1.21 -1.14 0.56
C LEU A 51 -1.13 0.38 0.66
N MET A 52 -0.58 1.04 -0.34
CA MET A 52 -0.18 2.45 -0.22
C MET A 52 -0.50 3.25 -1.48
N ASP A 53 -1.06 4.45 -1.29
CA ASP A 53 -1.26 5.43 -2.35
C ASP A 53 0.09 5.93 -2.89
N ILE A 54 0.14 6.31 -4.15
CA ILE A 54 1.34 6.89 -4.77
C ILE A 54 1.45 8.37 -4.43
N ARG A 55 0.37 9.14 -4.63
CA ARG A 55 0.39 10.60 -4.45
C ARG A 55 -0.02 11.00 -3.04
N MET A 56 0.95 11.38 -2.24
CA MET A 56 0.73 11.81 -0.86
C MET A 56 1.61 13.02 -0.56
N LYS A 57 1.23 13.75 0.49
CA LYS A 57 2.02 14.88 1.00
C LYS A 57 3.28 14.38 1.70
N ASN A 58 4.25 15.28 1.87
CA ASN A 58 5.54 15.08 2.55
C ASN A 58 6.43 14.08 1.79
N MET A 59 6.07 12.82 1.80
CA MET A 59 6.77 11.76 1.08
C MET A 59 5.73 10.97 0.28
N ASN A 60 5.95 10.80 -1.01
CA ASN A 60 5.02 10.05 -1.85
C ASN A 60 5.27 8.53 -1.74
N GLY A 61 4.38 7.74 -2.37
CA GLY A 61 4.47 6.29 -2.28
C GLY A 61 5.72 5.69 -2.94
N LEU A 62 6.24 6.32 -3.98
CA LEU A 62 7.47 5.85 -4.63
C LEU A 62 8.69 6.06 -3.71
N GLU A 63 8.78 7.24 -3.09
CA GLU A 63 9.85 7.55 -2.15
C GLU A 63 9.79 6.64 -0.92
N ALA A 64 8.60 6.43 -0.38
CA ALA A 64 8.39 5.51 0.75
C ALA A 64 8.75 4.08 0.38
N SER A 65 8.35 3.62 -0.81
CA SER A 65 8.70 2.28 -1.29
C SER A 65 10.20 2.09 -1.40
N ALA A 66 10.92 3.09 -1.91
CA ALA A 66 12.36 3.03 -2.03
C ALA A 66 13.03 2.87 -0.64
N GLU A 67 12.59 3.64 0.35
CA GLU A 67 13.13 3.53 1.71
C GLU A 67 12.82 2.19 2.37
N ILE A 68 11.58 1.72 2.23
CA ILE A 68 11.15 0.44 2.80
C ILE A 68 11.92 -0.71 2.18
N LEU A 69 12.04 -0.74 0.85
CA LEU A 69 12.73 -1.82 0.14
C LEU A 69 14.23 -1.80 0.37
N LYS A 70 14.80 -0.64 0.66
CA LYS A 70 16.22 -0.54 1.05
C LYS A 70 16.46 -1.21 2.40
N ALA A 71 15.54 -1.09 3.33
CA ALA A 71 15.63 -1.72 4.65
C ALA A 71 15.20 -3.17 4.63
N ASP A 72 14.21 -3.52 3.79
CA ASP A 72 13.69 -4.89 3.66
C ASP A 72 13.37 -5.17 2.18
N ALA A 73 14.31 -5.80 1.49
CA ALA A 73 14.18 -6.08 0.06
C ALA A 73 13.03 -7.06 -0.26
N LYS A 74 12.49 -7.74 0.73
CA LYS A 74 11.39 -8.71 0.57
C LYS A 74 10.02 -8.11 0.86
N ALA A 75 9.96 -6.80 1.17
CA ALA A 75 8.70 -6.14 1.47
C ALA A 75 7.70 -6.29 0.31
N ASN A 76 6.47 -6.66 0.65
CA ASN A 76 5.39 -6.76 -0.31
C ASN A 76 4.61 -5.46 -0.32
N ILE A 77 4.82 -4.65 -1.35
CA ILE A 77 4.18 -3.35 -1.49
C ILE A 77 3.26 -3.38 -2.70
N LEU A 78 1.99 -3.08 -2.49
CA LEU A 78 1.01 -2.84 -3.54
C LEU A 78 0.64 -1.37 -3.54
N LEU A 79 0.76 -0.73 -4.70
CA LEU A 79 0.48 0.69 -4.82
C LEU A 79 -0.95 0.93 -5.32
N LEU A 80 -1.58 1.96 -4.77
CA LEU A 80 -2.91 2.40 -5.17
C LEU A 80 -2.80 3.68 -5.96
N THR A 81 -3.64 3.82 -6.99
CA THR A 81 -3.69 5.05 -7.80
C THR A 81 -5.12 5.33 -8.24
N THR A 82 -5.44 6.61 -8.45
CA THR A 82 -6.74 7.00 -8.99
C THR A 82 -6.82 6.84 -10.49
N PHE A 83 -5.68 6.85 -11.17
CA PHE A 83 -5.60 6.63 -12.62
C PHE A 83 -4.25 6.00 -12.96
N LEU A 84 -4.22 5.28 -14.06
CA LEU A 84 -2.99 4.64 -14.53
C LEU A 84 -2.08 5.69 -15.16
N ASP A 85 -0.88 5.82 -14.60
CA ASP A 85 0.20 6.64 -15.15
C ASP A 85 1.39 5.71 -15.39
N ASP A 86 1.68 5.43 -16.63
CA ASP A 86 2.70 4.47 -17.04
C ASP A 86 4.06 4.80 -16.44
N GLU A 87 4.40 6.08 -16.33
CA GLU A 87 5.67 6.51 -15.77
C GLU A 87 5.82 6.11 -14.31
N TYR A 88 4.79 6.37 -13.50
CA TYR A 88 4.80 5.97 -12.09
C TYR A 88 4.77 4.45 -11.92
N ILE A 89 4.02 3.76 -12.76
CA ILE A 89 3.94 2.30 -12.73
C ILE A 89 5.31 1.67 -13.02
N VAL A 90 5.99 2.13 -14.06
CA VAL A 90 7.32 1.61 -14.41
C VAL A 90 8.32 1.87 -13.30
N LYS A 91 8.33 3.08 -12.72
CA LYS A 91 9.20 3.40 -11.58
C LYS A 91 8.92 2.51 -10.37
N ALA A 92 7.66 2.29 -10.05
CA ALA A 92 7.26 1.45 -8.92
C ALA A 92 7.76 0.00 -9.08
N LEU A 93 7.56 -0.57 -10.26
CA LEU A 93 7.98 -1.95 -10.54
C LEU A 93 9.50 -2.08 -10.53
N ARG A 94 10.22 -1.08 -11.05
CA ARG A 94 11.69 -1.07 -11.01
C ARG A 94 12.23 -0.98 -9.60
N LEU A 95 11.53 -0.30 -8.68
CA LEU A 95 11.91 -0.24 -7.29
C LEU A 95 11.69 -1.55 -6.55
N GLY A 96 10.83 -2.43 -7.08
CA GLY A 96 10.53 -3.71 -6.47
C GLY A 96 9.13 -3.83 -5.87
N ALA A 97 8.24 -2.87 -6.13
CA ALA A 97 6.84 -3.02 -5.76
C ALA A 97 6.24 -4.24 -6.47
N LYS A 98 5.37 -4.96 -5.79
CA LYS A 98 4.79 -6.21 -6.31
C LYS A 98 3.66 -5.97 -7.31
N GLY A 99 3.07 -4.79 -7.30
CA GLY A 99 2.02 -4.44 -8.23
C GLY A 99 1.39 -3.09 -7.92
N TYR A 100 0.39 -2.74 -8.69
CA TYR A 100 -0.38 -1.51 -8.53
C TYR A 100 -1.84 -1.79 -8.84
N LEU A 101 -2.73 -1.02 -8.23
CA LEU A 101 -4.18 -1.20 -8.36
C LEU A 101 -4.85 0.15 -8.46
N LEU A 102 -6.00 0.19 -9.14
CA LEU A 102 -6.86 1.38 -9.13
C LEU A 102 -7.63 1.42 -7.81
N LYS A 103 -7.67 2.57 -7.15
CA LYS A 103 -8.38 2.77 -5.87
C LYS A 103 -9.85 2.41 -5.94
N GLN A 104 -10.49 2.67 -7.06
CA GLN A 104 -11.92 2.43 -7.26
C GLN A 104 -12.24 0.98 -7.63
N ASP A 105 -11.26 0.16 -7.91
CA ASP A 105 -11.45 -1.25 -8.26
C ASP A 105 -11.30 -2.15 -7.03
N TYR A 106 -12.27 -2.04 -6.13
CA TYR A 106 -12.28 -2.79 -4.87
C TYR A 106 -12.29 -4.30 -5.08
N GLU A 107 -12.88 -4.77 -6.18
CA GLU A 107 -12.98 -6.20 -6.47
C GLU A 107 -11.62 -6.83 -6.75
N SER A 108 -10.66 -6.04 -7.27
CA SER A 108 -9.33 -6.54 -7.59
C SER A 108 -8.37 -6.49 -6.42
N ILE A 109 -8.65 -5.72 -5.38
CA ILE A 109 -7.72 -5.49 -4.27
C ILE A 109 -7.47 -6.76 -3.47
N LEU A 110 -8.53 -7.44 -3.02
CA LEU A 110 -8.37 -8.64 -2.20
C LEU A 110 -7.64 -9.78 -2.95
N PRO A 111 -8.00 -10.10 -4.21
CA PRO A 111 -7.24 -11.09 -4.96
C PRO A 111 -5.76 -10.73 -5.11
N ALA A 112 -5.45 -9.44 -5.33
CA ALA A 112 -4.07 -8.98 -5.45
C ALA A 112 -3.30 -9.12 -4.13
N LEU A 113 -3.93 -8.81 -2.99
CA LEU A 113 -3.34 -9.01 -1.67
C LEU A 113 -2.97 -10.48 -1.45
N ARG A 114 -3.83 -11.39 -1.86
CA ARG A 114 -3.60 -12.84 -1.70
C ARG A 114 -2.56 -13.39 -2.65
N ALA A 115 -2.28 -12.69 -3.76
CA ALA A 115 -1.33 -13.14 -4.76
C ALA A 115 0.14 -12.79 -4.43
N VAL A 116 0.37 -11.86 -3.51
CA VAL A 116 1.74 -11.41 -3.18
C VAL A 116 2.32 -12.10 -1.96
#